data_9207c48e6c03937ee2667d545e7a88e7
#
_entry.id   9207c48e6c03937ee2667d545e7a88e7
#
_cell.length_a   1.000
_cell.length_b   1.000
_cell.length_c   1.000
_cell.angle_alpha   90.00
_cell.angle_beta   90.00
_cell.angle_gamma   90.00
#
_symmetry.space_group_name_H-M   'P 1'
#
loop_
_entity.id
_entity.type
_entity.pdbx_description
1 polymer ?
#
loop_
_entity_poly.entity_id
_entity_poly.type
_entity_poly.pdbx_seq_one_letter_code
_entity_poly.pdbx_strand_id
1 'polypeptide(L)'
;MVGDQDLAASVRAALLPHRHIRTVELVGSRANGSSTPLSDWDFAVTTDRFDAVAPELPSLVAGLEPIAQQWDRISEYPCYMLMLRGAVKVDLIFPGEPYESLPPWTVTVETIGLIDRHFWDWILWLASKREKGQDELVRRELVKMSEHLLRPLGADRVPGSIEAALESYRFARDRRERELGVEASRRLEREVLPVLRRTRPQPSDCG
;
A
#
# COMPACT_ATOMS: atom_id res chain seq x y z
N MET A 1 -12.98 -17.20 -1.72
CA MET A 1 -11.64 -16.75 -1.26
C MET A 1 -10.63 -17.47 -2.12
N VAL A 2 -9.81 -16.75 -2.86
CA VAL A 2 -8.68 -17.32 -3.61
C VAL A 2 -7.70 -17.82 -2.54
N GLY A 3 -7.30 -19.09 -2.62
CA GLY A 3 -6.35 -19.66 -1.67
C GLY A 3 -4.97 -19.02 -1.81
N ASP A 4 -4.18 -19.05 -0.73
CA ASP A 4 -2.83 -18.42 -0.71
C ASP A 4 -1.93 -18.90 -1.86
N GLN A 5 -2.01 -20.19 -2.22
CA GLN A 5 -1.25 -20.73 -3.37
C GLN A 5 -1.75 -20.21 -4.73
N ASP A 6 -3.03 -19.91 -4.84
CA ASP A 6 -3.62 -19.41 -6.08
C ASP A 6 -3.16 -17.98 -6.42
N LEU A 7 -3.01 -17.10 -5.41
CA LEU A 7 -2.58 -15.72 -5.67
C LEU A 7 -1.10 -15.67 -6.10
N ALA A 8 -0.22 -16.42 -5.44
CA ALA A 8 1.18 -16.47 -5.84
C ALA A 8 1.36 -17.04 -7.26
N ALA A 9 0.58 -18.06 -7.62
CA ALA A 9 0.57 -18.61 -8.97
C ALA A 9 0.03 -17.58 -9.98
N SER A 10 -1.03 -16.86 -9.64
CA SER A 10 -1.63 -15.83 -10.51
C SER A 10 -0.68 -14.66 -10.76
N VAL A 11 0.05 -14.19 -9.74
CA VAL A 11 1.05 -13.12 -9.90
C VAL A 11 2.18 -13.58 -10.81
N ARG A 12 2.69 -14.81 -10.61
CA ARG A 12 3.72 -15.38 -11.52
C ARG A 12 3.21 -15.53 -12.94
N ALA A 13 2.01 -16.04 -13.13
CA ALA A 13 1.41 -16.21 -14.45
C ALA A 13 1.19 -14.88 -15.17
N ALA A 14 0.91 -13.80 -14.45
CA ALA A 14 0.77 -12.47 -15.00
C ALA A 14 2.10 -11.87 -15.48
N LEU A 15 3.19 -12.10 -14.73
CA LEU A 15 4.46 -11.41 -14.94
C LEU A 15 5.47 -12.21 -15.79
N LEU A 16 5.64 -13.51 -15.51
CA LEU A 16 6.67 -14.34 -16.18
C LEU A 16 6.60 -14.43 -17.71
N PRO A 17 5.43 -14.26 -18.36
CA PRO A 17 5.39 -14.23 -19.83
C PRO A 17 6.12 -13.02 -20.46
N HIS A 18 6.40 -11.98 -19.67
CA HIS A 18 7.11 -10.82 -20.19
C HIS A 18 8.60 -11.13 -20.42
N ARG A 19 9.08 -10.92 -21.64
CA ARG A 19 10.43 -11.33 -22.12
C ARG A 19 11.60 -10.82 -21.29
N HIS A 20 11.43 -9.71 -20.56
CA HIS A 20 12.48 -9.09 -19.75
C HIS A 20 12.34 -9.37 -18.25
N ILE A 21 11.34 -10.14 -17.80
CA ILE A 21 11.22 -10.62 -16.43
C ILE A 21 11.91 -11.98 -16.31
N ARG A 22 12.84 -12.12 -15.38
CA ARG A 22 13.65 -13.33 -15.17
C ARG A 22 13.09 -14.20 -14.07
N THR A 23 12.80 -13.61 -12.93
CA THR A 23 12.22 -14.33 -11.79
C THR A 23 11.10 -13.52 -11.13
N VAL A 24 10.15 -14.23 -10.49
CA VAL A 24 9.10 -13.69 -9.63
C VAL A 24 9.04 -14.59 -8.40
N GLU A 25 9.62 -14.14 -7.31
CA GLU A 25 9.79 -14.92 -6.09
C GLU A 25 8.96 -14.33 -4.95
N LEU A 26 8.14 -15.14 -4.28
CA LEU A 26 7.48 -14.74 -3.05
C LEU A 26 8.55 -14.57 -1.96
N VAL A 27 8.56 -13.42 -1.30
CA VAL A 27 9.51 -13.09 -0.22
C VAL A 27 8.75 -12.62 1.01
N GLY A 28 9.46 -12.12 2.02
CA GLY A 28 8.86 -11.54 3.22
C GLY A 28 8.18 -12.56 4.13
N SER A 29 7.18 -12.10 4.87
CA SER A 29 6.57 -12.90 5.94
C SER A 29 5.77 -14.12 5.44
N ARG A 30 5.20 -14.04 4.24
CA ARG A 30 4.47 -15.17 3.65
C ARG A 30 5.41 -16.28 3.17
N ALA A 31 6.59 -15.93 2.68
CA ALA A 31 7.59 -16.90 2.26
C ALA A 31 8.20 -17.66 3.44
N ASN A 32 8.36 -17.02 4.59
CA ASN A 32 8.98 -17.62 5.78
C ASN A 32 7.99 -18.15 6.83
N GLY A 33 6.68 -18.14 6.52
CA GLY A 33 5.64 -18.70 7.40
C GLY A 33 5.30 -17.84 8.63
N SER A 34 5.73 -16.57 8.68
CA SER A 34 5.45 -15.63 9.78
C SER A 34 4.35 -14.61 9.46
N SER A 35 3.51 -14.91 8.46
CA SER A 35 2.44 -14.03 8.02
C SER A 35 1.25 -14.02 8.97
N THR A 36 0.58 -12.87 9.04
CA THR A 36 -0.74 -12.67 9.63
C THR A 36 -1.78 -12.47 8.52
N PRO A 37 -3.08 -12.48 8.83
CA PRO A 37 -4.11 -12.17 7.83
C PRO A 37 -3.92 -10.83 7.10
N LEU A 38 -3.30 -9.83 7.76
CA LEU A 38 -2.99 -8.53 7.17
C LEU A 38 -1.62 -8.44 6.49
N SER A 39 -0.83 -9.51 6.50
CA SER A 39 0.49 -9.48 5.86
C SER A 39 0.38 -9.30 4.36
N ASP A 40 1.24 -8.44 3.83
CA ASP A 40 1.39 -8.18 2.41
C ASP A 40 1.84 -9.44 1.65
N TRP A 41 1.65 -9.43 0.36
CA TRP A 41 2.22 -10.37 -0.59
C TRP A 41 3.41 -9.70 -1.27
N ASP A 42 4.61 -9.94 -0.76
CA ASP A 42 5.84 -9.35 -1.27
C ASP A 42 6.45 -10.26 -2.35
N PHE A 43 6.64 -9.75 -3.55
CA PHE A 43 7.29 -10.47 -4.65
C PHE A 43 8.56 -9.73 -5.08
N ALA A 44 9.72 -10.40 -4.97
CA ALA A 44 10.94 -9.94 -5.60
C ALA A 44 10.88 -10.29 -7.09
N VAL A 45 10.95 -9.27 -7.93
CA VAL A 45 10.92 -9.38 -9.39
C VAL A 45 12.29 -8.99 -9.94
N THR A 46 12.97 -9.90 -10.63
CA THR A 46 14.23 -9.58 -11.32
C THR A 46 14.01 -9.38 -12.80
N THR A 47 14.66 -8.37 -13.33
CA THR A 47 14.55 -8.00 -14.75
C THR A 47 15.93 -7.83 -15.37
N ASP A 48 16.03 -7.94 -16.70
CA ASP A 48 17.23 -7.51 -17.43
C ASP A 48 17.05 -6.14 -18.12
N ARG A 49 15.82 -5.62 -18.13
CA ARG A 49 15.44 -4.33 -18.73
C ARG A 49 14.28 -3.72 -17.93
N PHE A 50 14.58 -3.15 -16.77
CA PHE A 50 13.57 -2.52 -15.92
C PHE A 50 12.83 -1.37 -16.64
N ASP A 51 13.54 -0.58 -17.42
CA ASP A 51 13.00 0.50 -18.24
C ASP A 51 11.94 0.04 -19.26
N ALA A 52 12.01 -1.21 -19.71
CA ALA A 52 11.01 -1.81 -20.59
C ALA A 52 9.84 -2.42 -19.81
N VAL A 53 10.08 -2.95 -18.60
CA VAL A 53 9.06 -3.62 -17.77
C VAL A 53 8.18 -2.61 -17.05
N ALA A 54 8.77 -1.59 -16.43
CA ALA A 54 8.08 -0.66 -15.54
C ALA A 54 6.84 0.02 -16.18
N PRO A 55 6.89 0.52 -17.44
CA PRO A 55 5.72 1.11 -18.09
C PRO A 55 4.59 0.11 -18.40
N GLU A 56 4.93 -1.18 -18.54
CA GLU A 56 3.97 -2.23 -18.91
C GLU A 56 3.28 -2.88 -17.71
N LEU A 57 3.77 -2.64 -16.47
CA LEU A 57 3.19 -3.24 -15.26
C LEU A 57 1.68 -3.07 -15.14
N PRO A 58 1.08 -1.90 -15.39
CA PRO A 58 -0.39 -1.77 -15.32
C PRO A 58 -1.13 -2.77 -16.20
N SER A 59 -0.60 -3.05 -17.39
CA SER A 59 -1.19 -4.00 -18.34
C SER A 59 -0.91 -5.45 -17.93
N LEU A 60 0.31 -5.74 -17.46
CA LEU A 60 0.71 -7.08 -17.03
C LEU A 60 -0.16 -7.59 -15.87
N VAL A 61 -0.44 -6.72 -14.90
CA VAL A 61 -1.21 -7.08 -13.72
C VAL A 61 -2.74 -6.91 -13.88
N ALA A 62 -3.20 -6.46 -15.04
CA ALA A 62 -4.64 -6.18 -15.28
C ALA A 62 -5.51 -7.42 -15.01
N GLY A 63 -5.02 -8.62 -15.33
CA GLY A 63 -5.72 -9.89 -15.08
C GLY A 63 -5.89 -10.23 -13.59
N LEU A 64 -5.17 -9.57 -12.68
CA LEU A 64 -5.36 -9.68 -11.23
C LEU A 64 -6.51 -8.79 -10.72
N GLU A 65 -7.11 -7.98 -11.60
CA GLU A 65 -8.22 -7.05 -11.30
C GLU A 65 -7.94 -6.11 -10.10
N PRO A 66 -6.78 -5.41 -10.05
CA PRO A 66 -6.48 -4.54 -8.93
C PRO A 66 -7.52 -3.42 -8.80
N ILE A 67 -7.95 -3.13 -7.59
CA ILE A 67 -8.82 -1.99 -7.29
C ILE A 67 -8.06 -0.68 -7.19
N ALA A 68 -6.75 -0.77 -6.95
CA ALA A 68 -5.80 0.33 -7.01
C ALA A 68 -4.41 -0.22 -7.35
N GLN A 69 -3.62 0.60 -8.03
CA GLN A 69 -2.23 0.29 -8.35
C GLN A 69 -1.42 1.57 -8.58
N GLN A 70 -0.18 1.59 -8.13
CA GLN A 70 0.77 2.69 -8.37
C GLN A 70 2.17 2.36 -7.86
N TRP A 71 3.17 3.16 -8.26
CA TRP A 71 4.49 3.13 -7.65
C TRP A 71 4.47 3.71 -6.23
N ASP A 72 5.18 3.06 -5.31
CA ASP A 72 5.48 3.62 -4.00
C ASP A 72 6.49 4.78 -4.18
N ARG A 73 6.21 5.92 -3.56
CA ARG A 73 7.02 7.14 -3.70
C ARG A 73 8.14 7.26 -2.67
N ILE A 74 8.09 6.46 -1.62
CA ILE A 74 8.96 6.62 -0.44
C ILE A 74 9.67 5.33 -0.03
N SER A 75 9.53 4.29 -0.81
CA SER A 75 10.28 3.04 -0.67
C SER A 75 11.77 3.26 -0.93
N GLU A 76 12.62 2.40 -0.39
CA GLU A 76 14.07 2.42 -0.61
C GLU A 76 14.48 1.76 -1.94
N TYR A 77 13.54 1.13 -2.63
CA TYR A 77 13.70 0.47 -3.93
C TYR A 77 12.41 0.60 -4.73
N PRO A 78 12.44 0.41 -6.07
CA PRO A 78 11.22 0.43 -6.85
C PRO A 78 10.25 -0.62 -6.36
N CYS A 79 9.08 -0.18 -5.93
CA CYS A 79 7.98 -1.03 -5.47
C CYS A 79 6.69 -0.62 -6.17
N TYR A 80 6.09 -1.54 -6.91
CA TYR A 80 4.79 -1.34 -7.53
C TYR A 80 3.71 -1.97 -6.67
N MET A 81 2.91 -1.12 -6.04
CA MET A 81 1.86 -1.50 -5.10
C MET A 81 0.57 -1.86 -5.82
N LEU A 82 -0.05 -2.97 -5.47
CA LEU A 82 -1.38 -3.36 -5.90
C LEU A 82 -2.28 -3.57 -4.68
N MET A 83 -3.50 -3.09 -4.77
CA MET A 83 -4.56 -3.46 -3.84
C MET A 83 -5.62 -4.27 -4.58
N LEU A 84 -5.88 -5.48 -4.12
CA LEU A 84 -6.93 -6.34 -4.66
C LEU A 84 -8.18 -6.29 -3.77
N ARG A 85 -9.29 -6.88 -4.22
CA ARG A 85 -10.53 -6.98 -3.43
C ARG A 85 -10.27 -7.66 -2.09
N GLY A 86 -11.01 -7.25 -1.05
CA GLY A 86 -10.84 -7.76 0.30
C GLY A 86 -9.63 -7.17 1.04
N ALA A 87 -9.10 -6.04 0.56
CA ALA A 87 -7.92 -5.36 1.09
C ALA A 87 -6.67 -6.26 1.08
N VAL A 88 -6.50 -7.04 0.02
CA VAL A 88 -5.29 -7.85 -0.19
C VAL A 88 -4.23 -6.99 -0.86
N LYS A 89 -3.13 -6.73 -0.14
CA LYS A 89 -2.00 -5.95 -0.62
C LYS A 89 -0.96 -6.84 -1.29
N VAL A 90 -0.49 -6.44 -2.48
CA VAL A 90 0.57 -7.10 -3.23
C VAL A 90 1.63 -6.07 -3.62
N ASP A 91 2.87 -6.33 -3.26
CA ASP A 91 4.03 -5.49 -3.57
C ASP A 91 4.95 -6.21 -4.56
N LEU A 92 5.15 -5.61 -5.72
CA LEU A 92 6.13 -6.05 -6.70
C LEU A 92 7.40 -5.22 -6.51
N ILE A 93 8.40 -5.84 -5.92
CA ILE A 93 9.66 -5.22 -5.51
C ILE A 93 10.72 -5.54 -6.56
N PHE A 94 11.46 -4.54 -7.00
CA PHE A 94 12.53 -4.68 -8.00
C PHE A 94 13.90 -4.43 -7.35
N PRO A 95 14.47 -5.42 -6.66
CA PRO A 95 15.74 -5.25 -5.96
C PRO A 95 16.89 -5.03 -6.94
N GLY A 96 17.77 -4.06 -6.62
CA GLY A 96 18.94 -3.74 -7.43
C GLY A 96 18.67 -2.76 -8.58
N GLU A 97 17.41 -2.43 -8.86
CA GLU A 97 17.09 -1.40 -9.84
C GLU A 97 17.25 0.00 -9.23
N PRO A 98 17.69 0.99 -10.01
CA PRO A 98 17.84 2.35 -9.51
C PRO A 98 16.49 2.94 -9.13
N TYR A 99 16.43 3.58 -7.97
CA TYR A 99 15.26 4.25 -7.48
C TYR A 99 15.64 5.51 -6.68
N GLU A 100 14.87 6.56 -6.88
CA GLU A 100 14.99 7.78 -6.11
C GLU A 100 13.68 8.03 -5.37
N SER A 101 13.77 8.15 -4.04
CA SER A 101 12.62 8.50 -3.21
C SER A 101 12.11 9.89 -3.58
N LEU A 102 10.84 10.00 -3.87
CA LEU A 102 10.23 11.25 -4.29
C LEU A 102 9.92 12.15 -3.07
N PRO A 103 9.90 13.48 -3.26
CA PRO A 103 9.55 14.40 -2.19
C PRO A 103 8.09 14.20 -1.72
N PRO A 104 7.69 14.84 -0.60
CA PRO A 104 6.30 14.84 -0.16
C PRO A 104 5.32 15.20 -1.28
N TRP A 105 4.11 14.70 -1.17
CA TRP A 105 3.07 14.95 -2.17
C TRP A 105 2.77 16.44 -2.33
N THR A 106 2.62 16.89 -3.58
CA THR A 106 1.93 18.13 -3.89
C THR A 106 0.48 17.81 -4.20
N VAL A 107 -0.45 18.46 -3.51
CA VAL A 107 -1.89 18.17 -3.63
C VAL A 107 -2.47 18.97 -4.79
N THR A 108 -2.90 18.27 -5.82
CA THR A 108 -3.56 18.81 -7.01
C THR A 108 -4.75 17.92 -7.41
N VAL A 109 -5.51 18.35 -8.42
CA VAL A 109 -6.61 17.54 -8.99
C VAL A 109 -6.11 16.17 -9.47
N GLU A 110 -4.91 16.11 -10.06
CA GLU A 110 -4.32 14.89 -10.60
C GLU A 110 -3.77 13.98 -9.50
N THR A 111 -3.27 14.56 -8.40
CA THR A 111 -2.55 13.80 -7.37
C THR A 111 -3.44 13.35 -6.22
N ILE A 112 -4.59 13.98 -5.98
CA ILE A 112 -5.46 13.65 -4.82
C ILE A 112 -5.88 12.16 -4.80
N GLY A 113 -6.16 11.57 -5.97
CA GLY A 113 -6.47 10.15 -6.10
C GLY A 113 -5.27 9.22 -5.87
N LEU A 114 -4.05 9.69 -6.21
CA LEU A 114 -2.82 8.96 -5.95
C LEU A 114 -2.48 8.98 -4.45
N ILE A 115 -2.70 10.12 -3.79
CA ILE A 115 -2.55 10.30 -2.35
C ILE A 115 -3.51 9.36 -1.61
N ASP A 116 -4.78 9.27 -2.06
CA ASP A 116 -5.77 8.35 -1.48
C ASP A 116 -5.31 6.90 -1.55
N ARG A 117 -4.80 6.45 -2.69
CA ARG A 117 -4.27 5.10 -2.85
C ARG A 117 -3.10 4.83 -1.91
N HIS A 118 -2.13 5.76 -1.84
CA HIS A 118 -0.96 5.63 -0.99
C HIS A 118 -1.34 5.59 0.50
N PHE A 119 -2.30 6.44 0.93
CA PHE A 119 -2.77 6.43 2.31
C PHE A 119 -3.36 5.08 2.71
N TRP A 120 -4.30 4.53 1.91
CA TRP A 120 -4.97 3.27 2.23
C TRP A 120 -4.03 2.07 2.19
N ASP A 121 -3.06 2.07 1.30
CA ASP A 121 -1.98 1.08 1.27
C ASP A 121 -1.13 1.13 2.55
N TRP A 122 -0.65 2.32 2.91
CA TRP A 122 0.22 2.51 4.06
C TRP A 122 -0.48 2.22 5.38
N ILE A 123 -1.75 2.64 5.54
CA ILE A 123 -2.50 2.39 6.78
C ILE A 123 -2.76 0.90 7.00
N LEU A 124 -3.01 0.14 5.93
CA LEU A 124 -3.17 -1.31 6.00
C LEU A 124 -1.85 -1.99 6.41
N TRP A 125 -0.74 -1.56 5.83
CA TRP A 125 0.59 -2.02 6.21
C TRP A 125 0.91 -1.72 7.68
N LEU A 126 0.61 -0.51 8.17
CA LEU A 126 0.76 -0.16 9.59
C LEU A 126 -0.06 -1.05 10.52
N ALA A 127 -1.29 -1.40 10.12
CA ALA A 127 -2.12 -2.32 10.88
C ALA A 127 -1.50 -3.72 10.96
N SER A 128 -0.92 -4.21 9.86
CA SER A 128 -0.16 -5.48 9.83
C SER A 128 1.05 -5.43 10.78
N LYS A 129 1.79 -4.30 10.83
CA LYS A 129 2.93 -4.16 11.74
C LYS A 129 2.50 -4.10 13.19
N ARG A 130 1.39 -3.43 13.49
CA ARG A 130 0.79 -3.39 14.83
C ARG A 130 0.37 -4.78 15.31
N GLU A 131 -0.27 -5.60 14.45
CA GLU A 131 -0.59 -7.00 14.78
C GLU A 131 0.63 -7.83 15.18
N LYS A 132 1.80 -7.50 14.61
CA LYS A 132 3.07 -8.15 14.92
C LYS A 132 3.78 -7.53 16.15
N GLY A 133 3.14 -6.62 16.89
CA GLY A 133 3.71 -5.95 18.06
C GLY A 133 4.85 -4.97 17.73
N GLN A 134 4.95 -4.49 16.49
CA GLN A 134 6.01 -3.58 16.05
C GLN A 134 5.63 -2.10 16.29
N ASP A 135 5.24 -1.77 17.52
CA ASP A 135 4.67 -0.45 17.87
C ASP A 135 5.66 0.71 17.64
N GLU A 136 6.96 0.48 17.85
CA GLU A 136 7.99 1.50 17.59
C GLU A 136 8.08 1.83 16.09
N LEU A 137 8.04 0.80 15.24
CA LEU A 137 7.98 0.96 13.79
C LEU A 137 6.72 1.74 13.39
N VAL A 138 5.56 1.37 13.95
CA VAL A 138 4.28 2.06 13.68
C VAL A 138 4.38 3.55 14.04
N ARG A 139 4.92 3.90 15.22
CA ARG A 139 5.10 5.30 15.63
C ARG A 139 6.00 6.08 14.65
N ARG A 140 7.14 5.52 14.29
CA ARG A 140 8.08 6.15 13.35
C ARG A 140 7.43 6.38 11.98
N GLU A 141 6.71 5.39 11.49
CA GLU A 141 6.06 5.47 10.19
C GLU A 141 4.86 6.43 10.17
N LEU A 142 4.15 6.61 11.29
CA LEU A 142 3.12 7.65 11.43
C LEU A 142 3.72 9.07 11.32
N VAL A 143 4.93 9.29 11.84
CA VAL A 143 5.65 10.56 11.64
C VAL A 143 5.96 10.75 10.15
N LYS A 144 6.52 9.74 9.49
CA LYS A 144 6.85 9.77 8.05
C LYS A 144 5.59 10.00 7.21
N MET A 145 4.48 9.30 7.51
CA MET A 145 3.18 9.52 6.87
C MET A 145 2.69 10.97 7.05
N SER A 146 2.87 11.53 8.24
CA SER A 146 2.52 12.94 8.49
C SER A 146 3.29 13.88 7.58
N GLU A 147 4.60 13.68 7.44
CA GLU A 147 5.47 14.55 6.64
C GLU A 147 5.19 14.43 5.14
N HIS A 148 5.05 13.22 4.63
CA HIS A 148 4.93 12.96 3.21
C HIS A 148 3.52 13.11 2.65
N LEU A 149 2.48 12.91 3.48
CA LEU A 149 1.10 12.79 3.01
C LEU A 149 0.11 13.71 3.77
N LEU A 150 0.09 13.65 5.12
CA LEU A 150 -0.95 14.35 5.87
C LEU A 150 -0.75 15.86 5.90
N ARG A 151 0.50 16.35 6.12
CA ARG A 151 0.82 17.78 6.07
C ARG A 151 0.57 18.40 4.69
N PRO A 152 0.96 17.80 3.57
CA PRO A 152 0.53 18.26 2.24
C PRO A 152 -0.98 18.43 2.10
N LEU A 153 -1.78 17.52 2.66
CA LEU A 153 -3.23 17.65 2.70
C LEU A 153 -3.71 18.74 3.67
N GLY A 154 -2.82 19.28 4.52
CA GLY A 154 -3.09 20.34 5.48
C GLY A 154 -3.53 19.85 6.86
N ALA A 155 -3.11 18.66 7.27
CA ALA A 155 -3.21 18.23 8.66
C ALA A 155 -2.03 18.81 9.47
N ASP A 156 -2.32 19.41 10.62
CA ASP A 156 -1.32 20.15 11.39
C ASP A 156 -0.59 19.29 12.44
N ARG A 157 -1.16 18.13 12.79
CA ARG A 157 -0.66 17.29 13.86
C ARG A 157 -0.17 15.94 13.38
N VAL A 158 0.92 15.46 13.96
CA VAL A 158 1.37 14.08 13.80
C VAL A 158 0.40 13.17 14.56
N PRO A 159 -0.20 12.16 13.90
CA PRO A 159 -1.12 11.25 14.56
C PRO A 159 -0.37 10.31 15.51
N GLY A 160 -0.91 10.12 16.72
CA GLY A 160 -0.34 9.20 17.73
C GLY A 160 -0.77 7.75 17.56
N SER A 161 -1.71 7.46 16.67
CA SER A 161 -2.22 6.11 16.40
C SER A 161 -2.76 5.98 14.99
N ILE A 162 -3.00 4.76 14.54
CA ILE A 162 -3.65 4.44 13.26
C ILE A 162 -5.04 5.10 13.17
N GLU A 163 -5.81 5.07 14.26
CA GLU A 163 -7.14 5.65 14.35
C GLU A 163 -7.09 7.18 14.17
N ALA A 164 -6.13 7.83 14.84
CA ALA A 164 -5.92 9.27 14.70
C ALA A 164 -5.46 9.63 13.27
N ALA A 165 -4.65 8.79 12.63
CA ALA A 165 -4.24 8.98 11.24
C ALA A 165 -5.44 8.88 10.29
N LEU A 166 -6.33 7.90 10.49
CA LEU A 166 -7.56 7.74 9.71
C LEU A 166 -8.47 8.98 9.82
N GLU A 167 -8.67 9.47 11.04
CA GLU A 167 -9.50 10.66 11.30
C GLU A 167 -8.90 11.92 10.64
N SER A 168 -7.60 12.17 10.88
CA SER A 168 -6.88 13.29 10.29
C SER A 168 -6.91 13.27 8.77
N TYR A 169 -6.66 12.09 8.18
CA TYR A 169 -6.67 11.91 6.73
C TYR A 169 -8.04 12.23 6.13
N ARG A 170 -9.11 11.63 6.66
CA ARG A 170 -10.47 11.83 6.14
C ARG A 170 -10.87 13.31 6.18
N PHE A 171 -10.61 13.96 7.31
CA PHE A 171 -10.91 15.39 7.47
C PHE A 171 -10.13 16.25 6.46
N ALA A 172 -8.81 16.03 6.35
CA ALA A 172 -7.95 16.79 5.46
C ALA A 172 -8.29 16.53 3.97
N ARG A 173 -8.49 15.26 3.58
CA ARG A 173 -8.91 14.86 2.23
C ARG A 173 -10.23 15.53 1.85
N ASP A 174 -11.28 15.39 2.67
CA ASP A 174 -12.62 15.91 2.36
C ASP A 174 -12.61 17.44 2.24
N ARG A 175 -11.74 18.12 2.98
CA ARG A 175 -11.51 19.55 2.83
C ARG A 175 -10.85 19.87 1.49
N ARG A 176 -9.76 19.16 1.13
CA ARG A 176 -9.04 19.39 -0.13
C ARG A 176 -9.89 19.07 -1.35
N GLU A 177 -10.70 18.05 -1.30
CA GLU A 177 -11.64 17.72 -2.38
C GLU A 177 -12.62 18.87 -2.65
N ARG A 178 -13.17 19.48 -1.59
CA ARG A 178 -14.03 20.66 -1.74
C ARG A 178 -13.29 21.85 -2.33
N GLU A 179 -12.04 22.12 -1.87
CA GLU A 179 -11.21 23.20 -2.37
C GLU A 179 -10.84 23.01 -3.86
N LEU A 180 -10.59 21.79 -4.27
CA LEU A 180 -10.20 21.43 -5.63
C LEU A 180 -11.40 21.19 -6.58
N GLY A 181 -12.61 21.05 -6.04
CA GLY A 181 -13.80 20.71 -6.82
C GLY A 181 -13.78 19.31 -7.39
N VAL A 182 -13.14 18.35 -6.71
CA VAL A 182 -13.00 16.94 -7.14
C VAL A 182 -13.38 16.00 -6.01
N GLU A 183 -13.63 14.74 -6.34
CA GLU A 183 -13.89 13.67 -5.37
C GLU A 183 -13.03 12.46 -5.69
N ALA A 184 -12.18 12.04 -4.75
CA ALA A 184 -11.44 10.79 -4.84
C ALA A 184 -12.37 9.59 -4.65
N SER A 185 -12.05 8.49 -5.28
CA SER A 185 -12.82 7.25 -5.13
C SER A 185 -12.84 6.77 -3.68
N ARG A 186 -14.00 6.43 -3.16
CA ARG A 186 -14.13 5.79 -1.82
C ARG A 186 -14.00 4.26 -1.86
N ARG A 187 -13.54 3.71 -3.00
CA ARG A 187 -13.47 2.26 -3.18
C ARG A 187 -12.50 1.61 -2.20
N LEU A 188 -11.29 2.14 -2.05
CA LEU A 188 -10.30 1.63 -1.09
C LEU A 188 -10.77 1.77 0.35
N GLU A 189 -11.33 2.90 0.70
CA GLU A 189 -11.91 3.12 2.02
C GLU A 189 -12.94 2.04 2.40
N ARG A 190 -13.83 1.70 1.45
CA ARG A 190 -14.84 0.65 1.67
C ARG A 190 -14.26 -0.75 1.81
N GLU A 191 -13.14 -1.03 1.17
CA GLU A 191 -12.44 -2.32 1.27
C GLU A 191 -11.61 -2.43 2.55
N VAL A 192 -10.84 -1.39 2.89
CA VAL A 192 -9.86 -1.44 3.96
C VAL A 192 -10.48 -1.25 5.35
N LEU A 193 -11.43 -0.33 5.53
CA LEU A 193 -12.02 -0.06 6.85
C LEU A 193 -12.64 -1.27 7.55
N PRO A 194 -13.41 -2.17 6.88
CA PRO A 194 -13.94 -3.35 7.54
C PRO A 194 -12.85 -4.29 8.05
N VAL A 195 -11.72 -4.35 7.35
CA VAL A 195 -10.57 -5.18 7.71
C VAL A 195 -9.90 -4.61 8.96
N LEU A 196 -9.61 -3.30 8.97
CA LEU A 196 -9.01 -2.61 10.12
C LEU A 196 -9.87 -2.69 11.40
N ARG A 197 -11.19 -2.74 11.26
CA ARG A 197 -12.10 -2.87 12.42
C ARG A 197 -12.06 -4.24 13.06
N ARG A 198 -11.81 -5.30 12.29
CA ARG A 198 -11.74 -6.68 12.80
C ARG A 198 -10.45 -6.95 13.58
N THR A 199 -9.38 -6.21 13.27
CA THR A 199 -8.05 -6.36 13.86
C THR A 199 -7.82 -5.44 15.07
N ARG A 200 -8.83 -4.66 15.49
CA ARG A 200 -8.72 -3.90 16.75
C ARG A 200 -8.59 -4.87 17.92
N PRO A 201 -7.62 -4.65 18.83
CA PRO A 201 -7.64 -5.33 20.12
C PRO A 201 -9.00 -5.05 20.76
N GLN A 202 -9.73 -6.09 21.11
CA GLN A 202 -10.89 -5.91 21.98
C GLN A 202 -10.39 -5.28 23.28
N PRO A 203 -11.07 -4.24 23.83
CA PRO A 203 -10.75 -3.79 25.16
C PRO A 203 -10.86 -5.04 26.06
N SER A 204 -9.76 -5.38 26.72
CA SER A 204 -9.76 -6.42 27.74
C SER A 204 -10.82 -5.99 28.76
N ASP A 205 -11.88 -6.78 28.88
CA ASP A 205 -12.83 -6.66 29.98
C ASP A 205 -12.00 -6.77 31.27
N CYS A 206 -11.61 -5.62 31.83
CA CYS A 206 -11.13 -5.55 33.20
C CYS A 206 -12.33 -5.82 34.10
N GLY A 207 -12.52 -7.14 34.42
CA GLY A 207 -13.37 -7.54 35.54
C GLY A 207 -12.75 -7.19 36.89
#